data_d09c4d4bba25e38ae49466f03e839f91
#
_entry.id   d09c4d4bba25e38ae49466f03e839f91
#
_cell.length_a   1.000
_cell.length_b   1.000
_cell.length_c   1.000
_cell.angle_alpha   90.00
_cell.angle_beta   90.00
_cell.angle_gamma   90.00
#
_symmetry.space_group_name_H-M   'P 1'
#
loop_
_entity.id
_entity.type
_entity.pdbx_description
1 polymer ?
#
loop_
_entity_poly.entity_id
_entity_poly.type
_entity_poly.pdbx_seq_one_letter_code
_entity_poly.pdbx_strand_id
1 'polypeptide(L)'
;MLKKLLAVTAFTVTSGAVFAEDAPALPFGLSFGGSAAVTTDYRFRGVTQTQNDPAVQAGFTLSHKSGLYFGLWGANVNFGSGTPSLELDPSLGYATTLENFSSKPILDVGVVYYNYPSASDLNWAELYGKLTFANVVTSGDSVLTNINYTNDYAAADTSSWNVNAGYSMPFGASGFGGVAGLGYTVVDDKNKYAFNGDDHYMDWKVGVTYGFKSISGATAELAA
;
A
#
# COMPACT_ATOMS: atom_id res chain seq x y z
N MET A 1 -18.02 -11.45 21.13
CA MET A 1 -16.61 -11.75 20.83
C MET A 1 -16.28 -11.05 19.53
N LEU A 2 -15.59 -9.93 19.62
CA LEU A 2 -15.24 -9.09 18.45
C LEU A 2 -14.07 -9.74 17.73
N LYS A 3 -14.32 -10.33 16.54
CA LYS A 3 -13.25 -10.81 15.68
C LYS A 3 -12.55 -9.58 15.10
N LYS A 4 -11.32 -9.32 15.55
CA LYS A 4 -10.48 -8.24 15.07
C LYS A 4 -10.00 -8.59 13.67
N LEU A 5 -10.52 -7.88 12.67
CA LEU A 5 -10.05 -7.95 11.30
C LEU A 5 -8.75 -7.14 11.24
N LEU A 6 -7.62 -7.80 11.01
CA LEU A 6 -6.37 -7.13 10.66
C LEU A 6 -6.45 -6.80 9.16
N ALA A 7 -6.97 -5.63 8.83
CA ALA A 7 -6.90 -5.12 7.47
C ALA A 7 -5.47 -4.56 7.25
N VAL A 8 -4.59 -5.34 6.66
CA VAL A 8 -3.33 -4.82 6.12
C VAL A 8 -3.68 -4.07 4.84
N THR A 9 -3.85 -2.77 4.97
CA THR A 9 -4.12 -1.90 3.82
C THR A 9 -2.79 -1.49 3.23
N ALA A 10 -2.35 -2.17 2.18
CA ALA A 10 -1.33 -1.62 1.30
C ALA A 10 -1.88 -0.31 0.71
N PHE A 11 -1.19 0.80 0.97
CA PHE A 11 -1.65 2.13 0.56
C PHE A 11 -1.24 2.41 -0.88
N THR A 12 -1.81 1.64 -1.79
CA THR A 12 -1.83 1.97 -3.21
C THR A 12 -3.19 2.57 -3.53
N VAL A 13 -3.23 3.65 -4.27
CA VAL A 13 -4.48 4.19 -4.81
C VAL A 13 -5.01 3.16 -5.79
N THR A 14 -5.91 2.32 -5.34
CA THR A 14 -6.53 1.32 -6.18
C THR A 14 -7.97 1.71 -6.42
N SER A 15 -8.30 1.95 -7.66
CA SER A 15 -9.67 1.84 -8.11
C SER A 15 -10.01 0.34 -8.14
N GLY A 16 -10.83 -0.11 -7.19
CA GLY A 16 -11.38 -1.47 -7.15
C GLY A 16 -10.49 -2.55 -6.50
N ALA A 17 -10.36 -2.53 -5.18
CA ALA A 17 -9.82 -3.68 -4.45
C ALA A 17 -10.94 -4.68 -4.11
N VAL A 18 -10.76 -5.95 -4.43
CA VAL A 18 -11.63 -7.04 -3.99
C VAL A 18 -10.96 -7.72 -2.79
N PHE A 19 -11.57 -7.64 -1.62
CA PHE A 19 -11.10 -8.33 -0.42
C PHE A 19 -11.97 -9.57 -0.17
N ALA A 20 -11.34 -10.69 0.11
CA ALA A 20 -12.05 -11.88 0.60
C ALA A 20 -12.30 -11.70 2.10
N GLU A 21 -13.56 -11.51 2.49
CA GLU A 21 -14.02 -11.56 3.87
C GLU A 21 -14.29 -13.05 4.21
N ASP A 22 -13.79 -13.53 5.37
CA ASP A 22 -13.91 -14.91 5.83
C ASP A 22 -13.09 -16.00 5.07
N ALA A 23 -11.82 -15.74 4.83
CA ALA A 23 -10.92 -16.84 4.50
C ALA A 23 -10.90 -17.87 5.66
N PRO A 24 -11.06 -19.17 5.38
CA PRO A 24 -11.02 -20.19 6.42
C PRO A 24 -9.68 -20.12 7.15
N ALA A 25 -9.72 -20.19 8.48
CA ALA A 25 -8.51 -20.23 9.29
C ALA A 25 -7.65 -21.43 8.88
N LEU A 26 -6.45 -21.15 8.40
CA LEU A 26 -5.49 -22.19 8.04
C LEU A 26 -4.91 -22.84 9.31
N PRO A 27 -4.38 -24.08 9.22
CA PRO A 27 -3.65 -24.69 10.32
C PRO A 27 -2.52 -23.79 10.84
N PHE A 28 -2.07 -24.04 12.06
CA PHE A 28 -0.95 -23.37 12.71
C PHE A 28 -1.14 -21.86 12.98
N GLY A 29 -2.37 -21.36 12.97
CA GLY A 29 -2.65 -19.94 13.22
C GLY A 29 -2.31 -19.03 12.05
N LEU A 30 -2.28 -19.59 10.86
CA LEU A 30 -2.11 -18.85 9.60
C LEU A 30 -3.48 -18.31 9.12
N SER A 31 -3.42 -17.22 8.37
CA SER A 31 -4.54 -16.68 7.60
C SER A 31 -4.01 -16.19 6.25
N PHE A 32 -4.86 -16.28 5.24
CA PHE A 32 -4.54 -15.85 3.89
C PHE A 32 -5.53 -14.79 3.44
N GLY A 33 -5.02 -13.72 2.86
CA GLY A 33 -5.82 -12.66 2.25
C GLY A 33 -5.25 -12.28 0.89
N GLY A 34 -6.07 -11.74 0.02
CA GLY A 34 -5.63 -11.30 -1.29
C GLY A 34 -6.50 -10.17 -1.83
N SER A 35 -5.97 -9.47 -2.83
CA SER A 35 -6.66 -8.40 -3.53
C SER A 35 -6.29 -8.42 -5.01
N ALA A 36 -7.21 -7.92 -5.84
CA ALA A 36 -6.92 -7.61 -7.23
C ALA A 36 -7.59 -6.28 -7.59
N ALA A 37 -6.95 -5.52 -8.47
CA ALA A 37 -7.46 -4.23 -8.92
C ALA A 37 -7.18 -4.03 -10.41
N VAL A 38 -8.03 -3.24 -11.05
CA VAL A 38 -7.76 -2.65 -12.37
C VAL A 38 -7.81 -1.15 -12.19
N THR A 39 -6.75 -0.47 -12.61
CA THR A 39 -6.62 0.99 -12.50
C THR A 39 -6.43 1.60 -13.90
N THR A 40 -6.82 2.85 -14.05
CA THR A 40 -6.56 3.59 -15.30
C THR A 40 -5.11 4.02 -15.44
N ASP A 41 -4.38 4.04 -14.30
CA ASP A 41 -2.96 4.36 -14.20
C ASP A 41 -2.43 3.84 -12.86
N TYR A 42 -1.29 3.17 -12.84
CA TYR A 42 -0.61 2.81 -11.60
C TYR A 42 0.33 3.94 -11.21
N ARG A 43 0.10 4.51 -10.02
CA ARG A 43 0.96 5.56 -9.47
C ARG A 43 1.63 5.13 -8.18
N PHE A 44 2.95 5.26 -8.16
CA PHE A 44 3.77 5.12 -6.98
C PHE A 44 4.15 6.52 -6.48
N ARG A 45 3.63 6.92 -5.30
CA ARG A 45 3.89 8.26 -4.72
C ARG A 45 3.64 9.40 -5.73
N GLY A 46 2.51 9.35 -6.44
CA GLY A 46 2.12 10.35 -7.43
C GLY A 46 2.76 10.17 -8.82
N VAL A 47 3.83 9.38 -8.95
CA VAL A 47 4.53 9.14 -10.22
C VAL A 47 3.93 7.93 -10.94
N THR A 48 3.53 8.11 -12.21
CA THR A 48 3.00 7.02 -13.03
C THR A 48 4.04 5.93 -13.25
N GLN A 49 3.62 4.67 -13.11
CA GLN A 49 4.43 3.48 -13.38
C GLN A 49 4.02 2.81 -14.69
N THR A 50 2.96 3.29 -15.34
CA THR A 50 2.41 2.73 -16.58
C THR A 50 2.27 3.75 -17.70
N GLN A 51 2.90 4.94 -17.58
CA GLN A 51 2.79 6.04 -18.55
C GLN A 51 1.33 6.48 -18.81
N ASN A 52 0.51 6.47 -17.75
CA ASN A 52 -0.92 6.75 -17.78
C ASN A 52 -1.76 5.70 -18.55
N ASP A 53 -1.22 4.51 -18.78
CA ASP A 53 -1.95 3.37 -19.32
C ASP A 53 -2.56 2.51 -18.19
N PRO A 54 -3.60 1.72 -18.48
CA PRO A 54 -4.22 0.87 -17.49
C PRO A 54 -3.28 -0.17 -16.88
N ALA A 55 -3.46 -0.42 -15.58
CA ALA A 55 -2.74 -1.46 -14.86
C ALA A 55 -3.68 -2.49 -14.25
N VAL A 56 -3.23 -3.74 -14.26
CA VAL A 56 -3.79 -4.83 -13.47
C VAL A 56 -2.84 -5.08 -12.30
N GLN A 57 -3.38 -5.07 -11.10
CA GLN A 57 -2.63 -5.25 -9.86
C GLN A 57 -3.22 -6.42 -9.10
N ALA A 58 -2.38 -7.24 -8.50
CA ALA A 58 -2.84 -8.33 -7.64
C ALA A 58 -1.82 -8.59 -6.53
N GLY A 59 -2.31 -9.07 -5.40
CA GLY A 59 -1.44 -9.44 -4.30
C GLY A 59 -2.09 -10.38 -3.32
N PHE A 60 -1.27 -11.01 -2.51
CA PHE A 60 -1.73 -11.80 -1.38
C PHE A 60 -0.84 -11.57 -0.16
N THR A 61 -1.39 -11.89 1.00
CA THR A 61 -0.67 -11.87 2.28
C THR A 61 -0.97 -13.16 3.04
N LEU A 62 0.07 -13.82 3.48
CA LEU A 62 0.03 -14.93 4.42
C LEU A 62 0.43 -14.39 5.79
N SER A 63 -0.50 -14.36 6.73
CA SER A 63 -0.29 -13.82 8.08
C SER A 63 -0.32 -14.92 9.12
N HIS A 64 0.46 -14.77 10.18
CA HIS A 64 0.44 -15.64 11.35
C HIS A 64 -0.14 -14.87 12.56
N LYS A 65 -0.80 -15.58 13.46
CA LYS A 65 -1.41 -15.01 14.69
C LYS A 65 -0.43 -14.27 15.62
N SER A 66 0.88 -14.46 15.44
CA SER A 66 1.91 -13.70 16.16
C SER A 66 2.07 -12.27 15.68
N GLY A 67 1.50 -11.93 14.51
CA GLY A 67 1.68 -10.66 13.83
C GLY A 67 2.65 -10.70 12.66
N LEU A 68 3.47 -11.74 12.53
CA LEU A 68 4.35 -11.92 11.36
C LEU A 68 3.53 -12.17 10.10
N TYR A 69 3.97 -11.62 8.97
CA TYR A 69 3.36 -11.86 7.68
C TYR A 69 4.37 -11.82 6.53
N PHE A 70 4.03 -12.54 5.47
CA PHE A 70 4.66 -12.46 4.16
C PHE A 70 3.62 -11.98 3.15
N GLY A 71 3.98 -11.02 2.32
CA GLY A 71 3.17 -10.53 1.21
C GLY A 71 3.89 -10.72 -0.12
N LEU A 72 3.12 -10.88 -1.18
CA LEU A 72 3.57 -10.72 -2.56
C LEU A 72 2.53 -9.89 -3.30
N TRP A 73 2.99 -8.82 -3.92
CA TRP A 73 2.17 -7.96 -4.75
C TRP A 73 2.84 -7.83 -6.13
N GLY A 74 2.05 -7.52 -7.15
CA GLY A 74 2.59 -7.25 -8.47
C GLY A 74 1.63 -6.51 -9.38
N ALA A 75 2.20 -5.89 -10.39
CA ALA A 75 1.48 -5.14 -11.43
C ALA A 75 2.24 -5.17 -12.75
N ASN A 76 1.52 -4.92 -13.85
CA ASN A 76 2.21 -4.52 -15.08
C ASN A 76 2.75 -3.10 -14.92
N VAL A 77 3.94 -2.86 -15.45
CA VAL A 77 4.61 -1.55 -15.46
C VAL A 77 5.12 -1.22 -16.86
N ASN A 78 5.35 0.08 -17.12
CA ASN A 78 5.93 0.56 -18.36
C ASN A 78 6.72 1.85 -18.09
N PHE A 79 8.04 1.77 -18.09
CA PHE A 79 8.92 2.92 -17.88
C PHE A 79 9.36 3.61 -19.19
N GLY A 80 8.68 3.31 -20.31
CA GLY A 80 8.90 3.96 -21.59
C GLY A 80 9.93 3.29 -22.51
N SER A 81 10.73 2.39 -21.99
CA SER A 81 11.76 1.66 -22.76
C SER A 81 11.31 0.26 -23.20
N GLY A 82 10.07 -0.14 -22.87
CA GLY A 82 9.55 -1.50 -23.09
C GLY A 82 9.97 -2.51 -22.03
N THR A 83 10.89 -2.17 -21.15
CA THR A 83 11.29 -2.93 -19.96
C THR A 83 11.49 -1.99 -18.79
N PRO A 84 11.11 -2.37 -17.54
CA PRO A 84 10.39 -3.60 -17.20
C PRO A 84 8.93 -3.59 -17.68
N SER A 85 8.31 -4.76 -17.75
CA SER A 85 6.87 -4.93 -18.04
C SER A 85 6.09 -5.48 -16.86
N LEU A 86 6.78 -5.96 -15.84
CA LEU A 86 6.22 -6.57 -14.64
C LEU A 86 7.02 -6.13 -13.42
N GLU A 87 6.29 -5.78 -12.35
CA GLU A 87 6.78 -5.57 -11.00
C GLU A 87 6.22 -6.68 -10.10
N LEU A 88 7.06 -7.27 -9.25
CA LEU A 88 6.71 -8.31 -8.27
C LEU A 88 7.41 -8.03 -6.95
N ASP A 89 6.67 -7.61 -5.95
CA ASP A 89 7.19 -7.09 -4.69
C ASP A 89 6.93 -8.04 -3.53
N PRO A 90 7.86 -8.94 -3.19
CA PRO A 90 7.79 -9.66 -1.94
C PRO A 90 8.02 -8.71 -0.76
N SER A 91 7.27 -8.93 0.31
CA SER A 91 7.38 -8.19 1.56
C SER A 91 7.37 -9.13 2.76
N LEU A 92 8.07 -8.73 3.81
CA LEU A 92 8.08 -9.41 5.10
C LEU A 92 7.88 -8.37 6.19
N GLY A 93 6.95 -8.62 7.11
CA GLY A 93 6.66 -7.64 8.14
C GLY A 93 6.06 -8.24 9.40
N TYR A 94 5.84 -7.34 10.34
CA TYR A 94 5.21 -7.61 11.62
C TYR A 94 4.22 -6.51 11.95
N ALA A 95 2.96 -6.90 12.20
CA ALA A 95 1.88 -5.99 12.55
C ALA A 95 1.30 -6.36 13.94
N THR A 96 1.07 -5.35 14.78
CA THR A 96 0.50 -5.52 16.11
C THR A 96 -0.30 -4.31 16.54
N THR A 97 -1.31 -4.54 17.39
CA THR A 97 -2.02 -3.43 18.05
C THR A 97 -1.24 -2.95 19.27
N LEU A 98 -1.00 -1.66 19.37
CA LEU A 98 -0.36 -1.03 20.53
C LEU A 98 -1.40 -0.83 21.64
N GLU A 99 -1.65 -1.86 22.43
CA GLU A 99 -2.71 -1.90 23.46
C GLU A 99 -2.52 -0.86 24.59
N ASN A 100 -1.32 -0.39 24.81
CA ASN A 100 -0.99 0.60 25.86
C ASN A 100 -1.39 2.04 25.51
N PHE A 101 -1.79 2.31 24.27
CA PHE A 101 -2.27 3.61 23.82
C PHE A 101 -3.81 3.64 23.83
N SER A 102 -4.39 4.75 24.26
CA SER A 102 -5.87 4.90 24.29
C SER A 102 -6.52 4.70 22.92
N SER A 103 -5.87 5.17 21.86
CA SER A 103 -6.31 5.01 20.47
C SER A 103 -6.02 3.63 19.88
N LYS A 104 -5.25 2.79 20.60
CA LYS A 104 -4.85 1.44 20.17
C LYS A 104 -4.46 1.35 18.71
N PRO A 105 -3.50 2.17 18.23
CA PRO A 105 -3.12 2.13 16.83
C PRO A 105 -2.50 0.78 16.46
N ILE A 106 -2.63 0.42 15.20
CA ILE A 106 -1.92 -0.73 14.63
C ILE A 106 -0.55 -0.23 14.17
N LEU A 107 0.51 -0.79 14.73
CA LEU A 107 1.88 -0.67 14.23
C LEU A 107 2.14 -1.77 13.22
N ASP A 108 2.69 -1.42 12.05
CA ASP A 108 3.13 -2.34 11.01
C ASP A 108 4.53 -1.94 10.55
N VAL A 109 5.50 -2.82 10.72
CA VAL A 109 6.90 -2.59 10.33
C VAL A 109 7.37 -3.73 9.44
N GLY A 110 8.20 -3.42 8.45
CA GLY A 110 8.67 -4.46 7.56
C GLY A 110 9.63 -3.96 6.49
N VAL A 111 9.88 -4.83 5.55
CA VAL A 111 10.68 -4.59 4.35
C VAL A 111 9.87 -5.00 3.13
N VAL A 112 9.97 -4.21 2.07
CA VAL A 112 9.51 -4.55 0.72
C VAL A 112 10.70 -4.55 -0.21
N TYR A 113 10.71 -5.49 -1.14
CA TYR A 113 11.70 -5.57 -2.21
C TYR A 113 11.01 -5.34 -3.54
N TYR A 114 11.24 -4.18 -4.13
CA TYR A 114 10.75 -3.84 -5.46
C TYR A 114 11.57 -4.62 -6.48
N ASN A 115 10.94 -5.55 -7.17
CA ASN A 115 11.60 -6.48 -8.05
C ASN A 115 11.00 -6.44 -9.46
N TYR A 116 11.87 -6.22 -10.41
CA TYR A 116 11.55 -6.16 -11.84
C TYR A 116 12.22 -7.34 -12.56
N PRO A 117 11.53 -8.49 -12.73
CA PRO A 117 12.16 -9.74 -13.21
C PRO A 117 12.89 -9.62 -14.54
N SER A 118 12.48 -8.69 -15.41
CA SER A 118 13.11 -8.46 -16.73
C SER A 118 14.12 -7.30 -16.74
N ALA A 119 14.36 -6.66 -15.57
CA ALA A 119 15.23 -5.50 -15.43
C ALA A 119 15.80 -5.45 -14.00
N SER A 120 16.55 -6.48 -13.62
CA SER A 120 17.06 -6.67 -12.25
C SER A 120 17.96 -5.53 -11.75
N ASP A 121 18.55 -4.76 -12.66
CA ASP A 121 19.36 -3.58 -12.33
C ASP A 121 18.52 -2.43 -11.73
N LEU A 122 17.18 -2.54 -11.79
CA LEU A 122 16.25 -1.60 -11.18
C LEU A 122 15.72 -2.07 -9.81
N ASN A 123 16.14 -3.24 -9.34
CA ASN A 123 15.66 -3.81 -8.09
C ASN A 123 16.23 -3.06 -6.87
N TRP A 124 15.39 -2.81 -5.89
CA TRP A 124 15.81 -2.15 -4.65
C TRP A 124 14.89 -2.54 -3.48
N ALA A 125 15.32 -2.25 -2.26
CA ALA A 125 14.58 -2.58 -1.04
C ALA A 125 14.26 -1.35 -0.23
N GLU A 126 13.15 -1.38 0.51
CA GLU A 126 12.72 -0.30 1.38
C GLU A 126 12.23 -0.85 2.72
N LEU A 127 12.70 -0.26 3.81
CA LEU A 127 12.15 -0.46 5.14
C LEU A 127 10.96 0.48 5.33
N TYR A 128 9.93 0.03 6.03
CA TYR A 128 8.78 0.85 6.35
C TYR A 128 8.32 0.70 7.79
N GLY A 129 7.71 1.76 8.28
CA GLY A 129 6.96 1.79 9.54
C GLY A 129 5.67 2.54 9.37
N LYS A 130 4.53 1.91 9.70
CA LYS A 130 3.18 2.46 9.55
C LYS A 130 2.46 2.47 10.88
N LEU A 131 1.64 3.49 11.10
CA LEU A 131 0.68 3.54 12.19
C LEU A 131 -0.71 3.81 11.60
N THR A 132 -1.66 2.94 11.96
CA THR A 132 -3.06 3.10 11.56
C THR A 132 -3.90 3.36 12.79
N PHE A 133 -4.62 4.49 12.78
CA PHE A 133 -5.56 4.91 13.81
C PHE A 133 -6.97 4.77 13.26
N ALA A 134 -7.83 4.03 13.94
CA ALA A 134 -9.22 3.87 13.55
C ALA A 134 -10.15 4.74 14.41
N ASN A 135 -11.27 5.19 13.83
CA ASN A 135 -12.31 5.98 14.49
C ASN A 135 -11.77 7.28 15.13
N VAL A 136 -11.00 8.06 14.34
CA VAL A 136 -10.33 9.28 14.83
C VAL A 136 -11.28 10.46 14.91
N VAL A 137 -12.09 10.68 13.90
CA VAL A 137 -13.04 11.80 13.79
C VAL A 137 -14.47 11.28 13.78
N THR A 138 -14.73 10.21 13.06
CA THR A 138 -16.03 9.58 12.93
C THR A 138 -15.94 8.06 12.97
N SER A 139 -17.06 7.38 13.22
CA SER A 139 -17.08 5.92 13.21
C SER A 139 -16.76 5.38 11.83
N GLY A 140 -15.79 4.46 11.75
CA GLY A 140 -15.36 3.80 10.53
C GLY A 140 -14.29 4.55 9.74
N ASP A 141 -13.87 5.75 10.17
CA ASP A 141 -12.74 6.43 9.54
C ASP A 141 -11.39 5.86 9.98
N SER A 142 -10.34 6.20 9.23
CA SER A 142 -8.97 5.89 9.63
C SER A 142 -7.97 6.95 9.18
N VAL A 143 -6.94 7.13 10.01
CA VAL A 143 -5.72 7.86 9.66
C VAL A 143 -4.59 6.85 9.56
N LEU A 144 -3.86 6.89 8.45
CA LEU A 144 -2.62 6.16 8.25
C LEU A 144 -1.47 7.15 8.21
N THR A 145 -0.40 6.87 8.94
CA THR A 145 0.90 7.54 8.77
C THR A 145 1.95 6.50 8.44
N ASN A 146 2.88 6.85 7.57
CA ASN A 146 3.90 5.93 7.09
C ASN A 146 5.23 6.66 6.91
N ILE A 147 6.32 6.01 7.30
CA ILE A 147 7.69 6.42 7.03
C ILE A 147 8.41 5.27 6.32
N ASN A 148 9.13 5.59 5.27
CA ASN A 148 9.89 4.63 4.48
C ASN A 148 11.33 5.10 4.36
N TYR A 149 12.27 4.16 4.33
CA TYR A 149 13.68 4.41 4.16
C TYR A 149 14.31 3.37 3.23
N THR A 150 15.15 3.83 2.33
CA THR A 150 16.05 2.99 1.56
C THR A 150 17.44 3.64 1.49
N ASN A 151 18.46 2.82 1.35
CA ASN A 151 19.81 3.28 1.03
C ASN A 151 20.11 3.26 -0.48
N ASP A 152 19.14 2.81 -1.29
CA ASP A 152 19.30 2.65 -2.75
C ASP A 152 17.98 2.93 -3.47
N TYR A 153 17.56 4.20 -3.49
CA TYR A 153 16.29 4.61 -4.09
C TYR A 153 16.27 4.38 -5.60
N ALA A 154 15.30 3.59 -6.07
CA ALA A 154 15.13 3.26 -7.49
C ALA A 154 16.43 2.71 -8.15
N ALA A 155 17.24 1.97 -7.38
CA ALA A 155 18.54 1.44 -7.79
C ALA A 155 19.55 2.51 -8.29
N ALA A 156 19.47 3.72 -7.74
CA ALA A 156 20.31 4.85 -8.12
C ALA A 156 21.47 5.10 -7.13
N ASP A 157 21.74 4.17 -6.22
CA ASP A 157 22.80 4.25 -5.20
C ASP A 157 22.75 5.56 -4.38
N THR A 158 21.51 5.98 -4.02
CA THR A 158 21.26 7.12 -3.15
C THR A 158 20.20 6.78 -2.11
N SER A 159 20.39 7.23 -0.87
CA SER A 159 19.40 7.05 0.18
C SER A 159 18.16 7.92 -0.07
N SER A 160 17.02 7.45 0.41
CA SER A 160 15.77 8.21 0.38
C SER A 160 14.95 8.01 1.63
N TRP A 161 14.26 9.08 2.01
CA TRP A 161 13.17 9.06 2.98
C TRP A 161 11.86 9.45 2.30
N ASN A 162 10.81 8.73 2.64
CA ASN A 162 9.44 9.14 2.31
C ASN A 162 8.61 9.15 3.58
N VAL A 163 7.86 10.22 3.78
CA VAL A 163 6.85 10.32 4.86
C VAL A 163 5.52 10.62 4.22
N ASN A 164 4.48 9.89 4.58
CA ASN A 164 3.15 10.15 4.08
C ASN A 164 2.08 9.96 5.15
N ALA A 165 0.96 10.64 4.95
CA ALA A 165 -0.24 10.51 5.76
C ALA A 165 -1.46 10.43 4.86
N GLY A 166 -2.42 9.61 5.27
CA GLY A 166 -3.69 9.45 4.57
C GLY A 166 -4.86 9.41 5.54
N TYR A 167 -5.99 9.84 5.05
CA TYR A 167 -7.27 9.79 5.74
C TYR A 167 -8.31 9.13 4.84
N SER A 168 -9.09 8.24 5.42
CA SER A 168 -10.25 7.64 4.76
C SER A 168 -11.46 7.71 5.67
N MET A 169 -12.64 7.95 5.10
CA MET A 169 -13.89 8.02 5.86
C MET A 169 -15.08 7.49 5.06
N PRO A 170 -15.98 6.73 5.68
CA PRO A 170 -17.26 6.38 5.07
C PRO A 170 -18.23 7.56 5.13
N PHE A 171 -19.10 7.69 4.15
CA PHE A 171 -20.19 8.67 4.15
C PHE A 171 -21.48 8.00 4.71
N GLY A 172 -21.46 7.70 6.01
CA GLY A 172 -22.53 6.97 6.69
C GLY A 172 -22.73 5.56 6.13
N ALA A 173 -23.96 5.14 5.94
CA ALA A 173 -24.34 3.82 5.42
C ALA A 173 -24.58 3.80 3.89
N SER A 174 -24.14 4.83 3.19
CA SER A 174 -24.42 5.00 1.74
C SER A 174 -23.63 4.04 0.83
N GLY A 175 -22.57 3.42 1.34
CA GLY A 175 -21.58 2.72 0.55
C GLY A 175 -20.50 3.64 -0.04
N PHE A 176 -20.74 4.95 -0.06
CA PHE A 176 -19.71 5.91 -0.47
C PHE A 176 -18.73 6.22 0.66
N GLY A 177 -17.51 6.59 0.28
CA GLY A 177 -16.46 7.07 1.16
C GLY A 177 -15.60 8.11 0.48
N GLY A 178 -14.71 8.72 1.27
CA GLY A 178 -13.71 9.67 0.78
C GLY A 178 -12.32 9.25 1.21
N VAL A 179 -11.33 9.56 0.39
CA VAL A 179 -9.90 9.37 0.70
C VAL A 179 -9.14 10.64 0.39
N ALA A 180 -8.16 10.96 1.23
CA ALA A 180 -7.22 12.04 0.99
C ALA A 180 -5.83 11.62 1.50
N GLY A 181 -4.77 12.12 0.90
CA GLY A 181 -3.40 11.84 1.34
C GLY A 181 -2.41 12.86 0.85
N LEU A 182 -1.32 12.95 1.60
CA LEU A 182 -0.15 13.76 1.30
C LEU A 182 1.10 12.93 1.51
N GLY A 183 2.09 13.10 0.63
CA GLY A 183 3.40 12.48 0.74
C GLY A 183 4.52 13.49 0.51
N TYR A 184 5.67 13.23 1.09
CA TYR A 184 6.92 13.95 0.86
C TYR A 184 8.04 12.95 0.71
N THR A 185 8.77 13.03 -0.40
CA THR A 185 9.92 12.19 -0.71
C THR A 185 11.15 13.06 -0.87
N VAL A 186 12.27 12.63 -0.30
CA VAL A 186 13.57 13.29 -0.43
C VAL A 186 14.65 12.23 -0.66
N VAL A 187 15.63 12.55 -1.53
CA VAL A 187 16.84 11.76 -1.76
C VAL A 187 18.06 12.53 -1.27
N ASP A 188 19.08 11.81 -0.81
CA ASP A 188 20.29 12.44 -0.25
C ASP A 188 21.18 13.05 -1.34
N ASP A 189 21.24 12.44 -2.53
CA ASP A 189 22.10 12.90 -3.64
C ASP A 189 21.31 13.07 -4.94
N LYS A 190 20.92 14.31 -5.23
CA LYS A 190 20.22 14.65 -6.47
C LYS A 190 21.03 14.48 -7.75
N ASN A 191 22.34 14.31 -7.67
CA ASN A 191 23.14 14.01 -8.84
C ASN A 191 23.02 12.54 -9.27
N LYS A 192 22.62 11.68 -8.34
CA LYS A 192 22.33 10.26 -8.60
C LYS A 192 20.87 10.05 -8.98
N TYR A 193 19.94 10.74 -8.29
CA TYR A 193 18.52 10.73 -8.61
C TYR A 193 17.90 12.10 -8.32
N ALA A 194 17.12 12.64 -9.24
CA ALA A 194 16.48 13.94 -9.09
C ALA A 194 15.02 13.92 -9.58
N PHE A 195 14.19 14.69 -8.90
CA PHE A 195 12.80 14.94 -9.26
C PHE A 195 12.71 16.28 -10.00
N ASN A 196 12.81 16.27 -11.33
CA ASN A 196 12.87 17.49 -12.17
C ASN A 196 14.02 18.45 -11.77
N GLY A 197 15.14 17.91 -11.27
CA GLY A 197 16.31 18.70 -10.86
C GLY A 197 16.37 19.01 -9.36
N ASP A 198 15.33 18.69 -8.61
CA ASP A 198 15.30 18.82 -7.14
C ASP A 198 15.57 17.49 -6.45
N ASP A 199 16.02 17.54 -5.20
CA ASP A 199 16.24 16.37 -4.35
C ASP A 199 14.97 15.88 -3.67
N HIS A 200 13.85 16.56 -3.82
CA HIS A 200 12.59 16.24 -3.15
C HIS A 200 11.36 16.60 -3.98
N TYR A 201 10.22 16.04 -3.59
CA TYR A 201 8.90 16.43 -4.09
C TYR A 201 7.79 16.10 -3.09
N MET A 202 6.63 16.71 -3.32
CA MET A 202 5.39 16.39 -2.63
C MET A 202 4.40 15.74 -3.59
N ASP A 203 3.68 14.77 -3.10
CA ASP A 203 2.53 14.19 -3.78
C ASP A 203 1.26 14.32 -2.93
N TRP A 204 0.13 14.28 -3.58
CA TRP A 204 -1.17 14.29 -2.91
C TRP A 204 -2.19 13.48 -3.69
N LYS A 205 -3.23 13.05 -2.98
CA LYS A 205 -4.39 12.40 -3.57
C LYS A 205 -5.66 12.83 -2.86
N VAL A 206 -6.75 12.88 -3.63
CA VAL A 206 -8.13 13.00 -3.14
C VAL A 206 -8.98 12.10 -4.02
N GLY A 207 -9.92 11.39 -3.42
CA GLY A 207 -10.77 10.47 -4.16
C GLY A 207 -12.08 10.19 -3.45
N VAL A 208 -13.02 9.64 -4.21
CA VAL A 208 -14.29 9.11 -3.72
C VAL A 208 -14.30 7.61 -3.97
N THR A 209 -14.77 6.86 -2.99
CA THR A 209 -14.89 5.40 -3.08
C THR A 209 -16.34 4.98 -3.02
N TYR A 210 -16.66 3.83 -3.60
CA TYR A 210 -17.97 3.19 -3.46
C TYR A 210 -17.78 1.69 -3.26
N GLY A 211 -18.13 1.22 -2.06
CA GLY A 211 -18.08 -0.19 -1.68
C GLY A 211 -19.36 -0.91 -2.06
N PHE A 212 -19.23 -2.01 -2.78
CA PHE A 212 -20.34 -2.90 -3.09
C PHE A 212 -20.52 -3.91 -1.96
N LYS A 213 -21.77 -4.28 -1.67
CA LYS A 213 -22.04 -5.39 -0.75
C LYS A 213 -21.46 -6.68 -1.31
N SER A 214 -20.80 -7.42 -0.42
CA SER A 214 -20.14 -8.67 -0.78
C SER A 214 -21.09 -9.69 -1.41
N ILE A 215 -20.60 -10.36 -2.44
CA ILE A 215 -21.19 -11.56 -2.98
C ILE A 215 -20.23 -12.70 -2.63
N SER A 216 -20.69 -13.67 -1.82
CA SER A 216 -19.88 -14.84 -1.44
C SER A 216 -18.54 -14.53 -0.74
N GLY A 217 -18.51 -13.58 0.21
CA GLY A 217 -17.33 -13.29 1.01
C GLY A 217 -16.26 -12.40 0.34
N ALA A 218 -16.54 -11.86 -0.84
CA ALA A 218 -15.68 -10.87 -1.47
C ALA A 218 -16.33 -9.48 -1.41
N THR A 219 -15.57 -8.45 -1.09
CA THR A 219 -15.98 -7.05 -1.19
C THR A 219 -15.36 -6.42 -2.44
N ALA A 220 -16.10 -5.56 -3.12
CA ALA A 220 -15.58 -4.80 -4.26
C ALA A 220 -15.74 -3.31 -3.98
N GLU A 221 -14.75 -2.53 -4.37
CA GLU A 221 -14.76 -1.07 -4.24
C GLU A 221 -14.40 -0.42 -5.58
N LEU A 222 -15.07 0.67 -5.92
CA LEU A 222 -14.66 1.60 -6.97
C LEU A 222 -14.10 2.85 -6.31
N ALA A 223 -12.99 3.37 -6.83
CA ALA A 223 -12.39 4.63 -6.41
C ALA A 223 -12.10 5.51 -7.63
N ALA A 224 -12.34 6.80 -7.48
CA ALA A 224 -12.08 7.82 -8.50
C ALA A 224 -11.51 9.09 -7.85
#